data_89d2ceb0c209e5d1d3b6b495bb16fa78
#
_entry.id   89d2ceb0c209e5d1d3b6b495bb16fa78
#
_cell.length_a   1.000
_cell.length_b   1.000
_cell.length_c   1.000
_cell.angle_alpha   90.00
_cell.angle_beta   90.00
_cell.angle_gamma   90.00
#
_symmetry.space_group_name_H-M   'P 1'
#
loop_
_entity.id
_entity.type
_entity.pdbx_description
1 polymer ?
#
loop_
_entity_poly.entity_id
_entity_poly.type
_entity_poly.pdbx_seq_one_letter_code
_entity_poly.pdbx_strand_id
1 'polypeptide(L)'
;MNSVDLIYLDPPFNSDRDYNAIYEDETGRPLPDQIEAFNDAWRLDSERERAIRSMPILLREAGVEDEVAQFWRHWTNALRNTNPKLLAYLSYMTERLIPMKSILRPTGSLFLHCDPTASHYIKIMMDAIFGHASFKNEIIWKRVTAHSDAKKLGSIHDVILYYSPSKRPTFNPAYGPYSDEYIAKYYKHVEPDGRRYMDDNLTAKGLSGGGYTYEYKGKTSLWRVPLETMKQLDKDDRLYYTKKGGIRIKKYLDEMKGAVVGDIWTDIPPINSQAKERLGYATQKPVALMERIINIATNPGDVVLDPFCGCATTIEAAHKLGRRWIGIDIAIHAIKRVAKVRLEDRLGLKEGVDFEIEGVPHTLEGANDLWARDKYHFQKWAIEQIDGFVTTRKSGDGGIDGRIYFSLPDQNALASMVLEVKGGKNVGISTVRDLRGVLERDDALMAGLVVMEPLSERKMRNFEKEMAQAGDLEVNGMKYSRMQILSVPQILAGERFLTPSVAKGRSSIKEPMLPLALT
;
A
#
# COMPACT_ATOMS: atom_id res chain seq x y z
N MET A 1 -0.71 23.83 -4.86
CA MET A 1 -0.72 22.86 -5.94
C MET A 1 0.72 22.63 -6.39
N ASN A 2 1.06 21.51 -7.03
CA ASN A 2 2.44 21.12 -7.39
C ASN A 2 3.36 20.95 -6.15
N SER A 3 2.94 20.14 -5.20
CA SER A 3 3.63 19.98 -3.91
C SER A 3 4.30 18.60 -3.73
N VAL A 4 3.98 17.63 -4.58
CA VAL A 4 4.43 16.23 -4.47
C VAL A 4 5.43 15.91 -5.58
N ASP A 5 6.55 15.30 -5.20
CA ASP A 5 7.63 14.92 -6.13
C ASP A 5 7.44 13.50 -6.66
N LEU A 6 6.92 12.58 -5.84
CA LEU A 6 6.62 11.22 -6.23
C LEU A 6 5.25 10.81 -5.69
N ILE A 7 4.42 10.25 -6.57
CA ILE A 7 3.21 9.53 -6.20
C ILE A 7 3.41 8.05 -6.54
N TYR A 8 3.31 7.19 -5.54
CA TYR A 8 3.26 5.74 -5.73
C TYR A 8 1.87 5.23 -5.38
N LEU A 9 1.25 4.46 -6.25
CA LEU A 9 -0.07 3.88 -6.04
C LEU A 9 0.00 2.35 -6.10
N ASP A 10 -0.53 1.70 -5.08
CA ASP A 10 -0.76 0.25 -5.04
C ASP A 10 -2.24 -0.01 -4.72
N PRO A 11 -3.16 0.35 -5.64
CA PRO A 11 -4.60 0.23 -5.41
C PRO A 11 -5.03 -1.25 -5.42
N PRO A 12 -6.24 -1.58 -4.96
CA PRO A 12 -6.84 -2.89 -5.19
C PRO A 12 -6.78 -3.28 -6.67
N PHE A 13 -6.52 -4.56 -7.00
CA PHE A 13 -6.22 -5.00 -8.38
C PHE A 13 -7.43 -5.51 -9.17
N ASN A 14 -8.65 -5.35 -8.65
CA ASN A 14 -9.86 -5.95 -9.25
C ASN A 14 -9.75 -7.48 -9.36
N SER A 15 -9.18 -8.11 -8.34
CA SER A 15 -8.91 -9.55 -8.32
C SER A 15 -10.15 -10.39 -7.96
N ASP A 16 -11.29 -9.75 -7.69
CA ASP A 16 -12.55 -10.37 -7.24
C ASP A 16 -12.37 -11.17 -5.93
N ARG A 17 -11.47 -10.72 -5.07
CA ARG A 17 -11.14 -11.32 -3.77
C ARG A 17 -11.47 -10.36 -2.65
N ASP A 18 -12.07 -10.87 -1.60
CA ASP A 18 -12.16 -10.17 -0.33
C ASP A 18 -10.82 -10.33 0.40
N TYR A 19 -10.11 -9.24 0.60
CA TYR A 19 -8.90 -9.23 1.41
C TYR A 19 -9.31 -9.02 2.87
N ASN A 20 -9.47 -10.14 3.56
CA ASN A 20 -9.81 -10.15 4.97
C ASN A 20 -8.54 -10.24 5.82
N ALA A 21 -8.43 -9.38 6.83
CA ALA A 21 -7.43 -9.54 7.86
C ALA A 21 -7.87 -10.69 8.79
N ILE A 22 -7.15 -11.82 8.78
CA ILE A 22 -7.38 -12.92 9.69
C ILE A 22 -6.75 -12.54 11.03
N TYR A 23 -7.58 -12.40 12.06
CA TYR A 23 -7.12 -12.22 13.43
C TYR A 23 -7.04 -13.57 14.11
N GLU A 24 -5.97 -13.76 14.87
CA GLU A 24 -5.78 -14.90 15.73
C GLU A 24 -5.90 -14.44 17.19
N ASP A 25 -6.43 -15.31 18.04
CA ASP A 25 -6.38 -15.10 19.49
C ASP A 25 -4.94 -15.26 20.02
N GLU A 26 -4.75 -15.13 21.32
CA GLU A 26 -3.46 -15.29 21.99
C GLU A 26 -2.83 -16.68 21.77
N THR A 27 -3.62 -17.67 21.36
CA THR A 27 -3.21 -19.05 21.10
C THR A 27 -2.94 -19.33 19.62
N GLY A 28 -3.14 -18.33 18.72
CA GLY A 28 -2.96 -18.47 17.28
C GLY A 28 -4.16 -19.07 16.54
N ARG A 29 -5.37 -19.05 17.14
CA ARG A 29 -6.60 -19.52 16.48
C ARG A 29 -7.27 -18.36 15.72
N PRO A 30 -7.73 -18.59 14.48
CA PRO A 30 -8.46 -17.57 13.73
C PRO A 30 -9.73 -17.14 14.48
N LEU A 31 -9.98 -15.84 14.56
CA LEU A 31 -11.24 -15.29 15.04
C LEU A 31 -12.37 -15.57 14.04
N PRO A 32 -13.61 -15.83 14.51
CA PRO A 32 -14.74 -16.14 13.62
C PRO A 32 -15.07 -15.02 12.63
N ASP A 33 -14.97 -13.75 13.07
CA ASP A 33 -15.18 -12.59 12.21
C ASP A 33 -13.83 -12.10 11.67
N GLN A 34 -13.76 -12.03 10.35
CA GLN A 34 -12.62 -11.44 9.66
C GLN A 34 -12.91 -9.96 9.41
N ILE A 35 -11.94 -9.07 9.69
CA ILE A 35 -12.08 -7.69 9.27
C ILE A 35 -11.81 -7.63 7.78
N GLU A 36 -12.80 -7.15 7.04
CA GLU A 36 -12.62 -6.78 5.64
C GLU A 36 -11.62 -5.62 5.57
N ALA A 37 -10.36 -5.92 5.24
CA ALA A 37 -9.34 -4.89 5.07
C ALA A 37 -9.72 -3.96 3.91
N PHE A 38 -10.15 -4.54 2.79
CA PHE A 38 -10.85 -3.86 1.70
C PHE A 38 -11.54 -4.90 0.80
N ASN A 39 -12.64 -4.50 0.16
CA ASN A 39 -13.35 -5.33 -0.78
C ASN A 39 -12.87 -5.02 -2.21
N ASP A 40 -12.24 -5.99 -2.86
CA ASP A 40 -11.79 -5.91 -4.25
C ASP A 40 -12.86 -6.43 -5.24
N ALA A 41 -14.09 -6.64 -4.76
CA ALA A 41 -15.23 -7.03 -5.59
C ALA A 41 -15.99 -5.78 -6.08
N TRP A 42 -15.71 -5.36 -7.28
CA TRP A 42 -16.27 -4.15 -7.89
C TRP A 42 -17.66 -4.39 -8.46
N ARG A 43 -18.60 -3.50 -8.13
CA ARG A 43 -19.98 -3.54 -8.61
C ARG A 43 -20.41 -2.17 -9.13
N LEU A 44 -21.19 -2.18 -10.21
CA LEU A 44 -21.86 -0.97 -10.72
C LEU A 44 -23.12 -0.71 -9.88
N ASP A 45 -22.92 -0.04 -8.76
CA ASP A 45 -24.00 0.46 -7.91
C ASP A 45 -24.40 1.89 -8.28
N SER A 46 -25.36 2.46 -7.55
CA SER A 46 -25.88 3.81 -7.79
C SER A 46 -24.83 4.91 -7.57
N GLU A 47 -23.84 4.66 -6.72
CA GLU A 47 -22.74 5.59 -6.45
C GLU A 47 -21.77 5.59 -7.62
N ARG A 48 -21.33 4.41 -8.08
CA ARG A 48 -20.44 4.28 -9.24
C ARG A 48 -21.09 4.80 -10.53
N GLU A 49 -22.38 4.58 -10.71
CA GLU A 49 -23.13 5.15 -11.84
C GLU A 49 -23.16 6.68 -11.81
N ARG A 50 -23.29 7.30 -10.63
CA ARG A 50 -23.19 8.76 -10.51
C ARG A 50 -21.78 9.26 -10.83
N ALA A 51 -20.74 8.60 -10.31
CA ALA A 51 -19.36 8.91 -10.60
C ALA A 51 -19.06 8.84 -12.10
N ILE A 52 -19.51 7.79 -12.79
CA ILE A 52 -19.35 7.63 -14.24
C ILE A 52 -20.00 8.79 -15.01
N ARG A 53 -21.19 9.23 -14.60
CA ARG A 53 -21.91 10.33 -15.26
C ARG A 53 -21.24 11.68 -15.05
N SER A 54 -20.69 11.93 -13.87
CA SER A 54 -20.01 13.20 -13.53
C SER A 54 -18.59 13.28 -14.12
N MET A 55 -17.98 12.15 -14.47
CA MET A 55 -16.61 12.06 -14.93
C MET A 55 -16.25 13.01 -16.10
N PRO A 56 -17.07 13.17 -17.15
CA PRO A 56 -16.78 14.13 -18.21
C PRO A 56 -16.63 15.58 -17.73
N ILE A 57 -17.36 15.95 -16.67
CA ILE A 57 -17.27 17.29 -16.06
C ILE A 57 -15.94 17.39 -15.30
N LEU A 58 -15.62 16.41 -14.45
CA LEU A 58 -14.37 16.35 -13.69
C LEU A 58 -13.13 16.37 -14.59
N LEU A 59 -13.16 15.66 -15.72
CA LEU A 59 -12.07 15.67 -16.68
C LEU A 59 -11.85 17.06 -17.28
N ARG A 60 -12.93 17.77 -17.66
CA ARG A 60 -12.84 19.15 -18.17
C ARG A 60 -12.31 20.13 -17.12
N GLU A 61 -12.81 20.05 -15.89
CA GLU A 61 -12.33 20.87 -14.77
C GLU A 61 -10.85 20.65 -14.48
N ALA A 62 -10.35 19.42 -14.73
CA ALA A 62 -8.94 19.09 -14.65
C ALA A 62 -8.11 19.53 -15.88
N GLY A 63 -8.70 20.27 -16.81
CA GLY A 63 -8.03 20.75 -18.02
C GLY A 63 -7.70 19.63 -19.02
N VAL A 64 -8.50 18.57 -19.04
CA VAL A 64 -8.40 17.48 -20.04
C VAL A 64 -9.27 17.85 -21.24
N GLU A 65 -8.77 17.59 -22.44
CA GLU A 65 -9.42 17.95 -23.71
C GLU A 65 -10.81 17.31 -23.87
N ASP A 66 -11.71 17.99 -24.55
CA ASP A 66 -13.10 17.54 -24.74
C ASP A 66 -13.19 16.19 -25.44
N GLU A 67 -12.29 15.88 -26.34
CA GLU A 67 -12.18 14.60 -27.03
C GLU A 67 -11.99 13.44 -26.04
N VAL A 68 -11.23 13.67 -24.97
CA VAL A 68 -11.04 12.67 -23.90
C VAL A 68 -12.34 12.45 -23.12
N ALA A 69 -13.12 13.50 -22.84
CA ALA A 69 -14.42 13.36 -22.20
C ALA A 69 -15.43 12.61 -23.09
N GLN A 70 -15.36 12.79 -24.42
CA GLN A 70 -16.15 12.01 -25.37
C GLN A 70 -15.69 10.55 -25.43
N PHE A 71 -14.38 10.31 -25.51
CA PHE A 71 -13.81 8.97 -25.44
C PHE A 71 -14.29 8.24 -24.18
N TRP A 72 -14.28 8.87 -23.01
CA TRP A 72 -14.80 8.31 -21.76
C TRP A 72 -16.24 7.83 -21.92
N ARG A 73 -17.14 8.65 -22.49
CA ARG A 73 -18.54 8.29 -22.69
C ARG A 73 -18.72 7.06 -23.56
N HIS A 74 -18.01 6.97 -24.69
CA HIS A 74 -18.10 5.83 -25.61
C HIS A 74 -17.55 4.57 -24.96
N TRP A 75 -16.40 4.67 -24.30
CA TRP A 75 -15.72 3.56 -23.68
C TRP A 75 -16.51 2.99 -22.49
N THR A 76 -17.05 3.85 -21.64
CA THR A 76 -17.89 3.41 -20.50
C THR A 76 -19.19 2.74 -20.98
N ASN A 77 -19.80 3.19 -22.08
CA ASN A 77 -20.96 2.54 -22.65
C ASN A 77 -20.63 1.13 -23.16
N ALA A 78 -19.49 0.95 -23.79
CA ALA A 78 -19.04 -0.37 -24.25
C ALA A 78 -18.77 -1.31 -23.06
N LEU A 79 -18.03 -0.83 -22.04
CA LEU A 79 -17.68 -1.62 -20.85
C LEU A 79 -18.89 -1.96 -19.97
N ARG A 80 -19.92 -1.13 -19.94
CA ARG A 80 -21.13 -1.36 -19.11
C ARG A 80 -21.77 -2.71 -19.41
N ASN A 81 -21.82 -3.10 -20.66
CA ASN A 81 -22.43 -4.35 -21.09
C ASN A 81 -21.44 -5.52 -21.18
N THR A 82 -20.16 -5.23 -21.39
CA THR A 82 -19.15 -6.27 -21.63
C THR A 82 -18.34 -6.61 -20.37
N ASN A 83 -18.05 -5.63 -19.52
CA ASN A 83 -17.28 -5.81 -18.28
C ASN A 83 -17.63 -4.75 -17.22
N PRO A 84 -18.80 -4.86 -16.56
CA PRO A 84 -19.27 -3.87 -15.59
C PRO A 84 -18.40 -3.77 -14.35
N LYS A 85 -17.74 -4.86 -13.92
CA LYS A 85 -16.80 -4.85 -12.78
C LYS A 85 -15.59 -3.98 -13.09
N LEU A 86 -14.98 -4.19 -14.25
CA LEU A 86 -13.85 -3.37 -14.71
C LEU A 86 -14.25 -1.89 -14.83
N LEU A 87 -15.46 -1.60 -15.35
CA LEU A 87 -15.95 -0.22 -15.44
C LEU A 87 -16.07 0.44 -14.07
N ALA A 88 -16.60 -0.27 -13.07
CA ALA A 88 -16.69 0.22 -11.70
C ALA A 88 -15.29 0.54 -11.14
N TYR A 89 -14.33 -0.35 -11.32
CA TYR A 89 -12.95 -0.16 -10.92
C TYR A 89 -12.28 1.03 -11.63
N LEU A 90 -12.41 1.13 -12.94
CA LEU A 90 -11.82 2.24 -13.70
C LEU A 90 -12.43 3.59 -13.31
N SER A 91 -13.73 3.66 -13.00
CA SER A 91 -14.35 4.88 -12.52
C SER A 91 -13.77 5.31 -11.17
N TYR A 92 -13.58 4.36 -10.25
CA TYR A 92 -12.94 4.59 -8.95
C TYR A 92 -11.52 5.12 -9.09
N MET A 93 -10.73 4.51 -9.97
CA MET A 93 -9.35 4.93 -10.22
C MET A 93 -9.29 6.31 -10.88
N THR A 94 -10.16 6.59 -11.83
CA THR A 94 -10.16 7.88 -12.55
C THR A 94 -10.45 9.05 -11.61
N GLU A 95 -11.44 8.93 -10.72
CA GLU A 95 -11.74 9.95 -9.69
C GLU A 95 -10.51 10.31 -8.84
N ARG A 96 -9.61 9.36 -8.61
CA ARG A 96 -8.39 9.55 -7.80
C ARG A 96 -7.20 10.05 -8.61
N LEU A 97 -7.06 9.59 -9.85
CA LEU A 97 -5.97 10.00 -10.73
C LEU A 97 -6.07 11.48 -11.14
N ILE A 98 -7.28 12.01 -11.29
CA ILE A 98 -7.51 13.43 -11.65
C ILE A 98 -6.86 14.39 -10.64
N PRO A 99 -7.16 14.36 -9.33
CA PRO A 99 -6.52 15.25 -8.37
C PRO A 99 -5.01 15.02 -8.25
N MET A 100 -4.52 13.79 -8.45
CA MET A 100 -3.10 13.49 -8.41
C MET A 100 -2.32 14.24 -9.50
N LYS A 101 -2.90 14.41 -10.69
CA LYS A 101 -2.32 15.24 -11.75
C LYS A 101 -2.06 16.68 -11.28
N SER A 102 -2.97 17.25 -10.51
CA SER A 102 -2.90 18.65 -10.07
C SER A 102 -1.88 18.91 -8.96
N ILE A 103 -1.59 17.89 -8.13
CA ILE A 103 -0.64 18.00 -7.02
C ILE A 103 0.77 17.57 -7.37
N LEU A 104 0.94 16.81 -8.45
CA LEU A 104 2.24 16.36 -8.93
C LEU A 104 3.06 17.54 -9.48
N ARG A 105 4.30 17.66 -9.05
CA ARG A 105 5.22 18.68 -9.58
C ARG A 105 5.51 18.47 -11.07
N PRO A 106 5.86 19.53 -11.81
CA PRO A 106 6.22 19.38 -13.23
C PRO A 106 7.35 18.37 -13.48
N THR A 107 8.34 18.27 -12.57
CA THR A 107 9.45 17.31 -12.61
C THR A 107 9.17 16.03 -11.86
N GLY A 108 8.00 15.94 -11.25
CA GLY A 108 7.60 14.80 -10.43
C GLY A 108 7.25 13.56 -11.25
N SER A 109 7.11 12.47 -10.57
CA SER A 109 6.86 11.14 -11.13
C SER A 109 5.68 10.44 -10.46
N LEU A 110 4.93 9.68 -11.24
CA LEU A 110 3.85 8.84 -10.76
C LEU A 110 4.11 7.39 -11.18
N PHE A 111 4.04 6.47 -10.22
CA PHE A 111 4.16 5.03 -10.44
C PHE A 111 2.86 4.36 -9.98
N LEU A 112 2.19 3.68 -10.88
CA LEU A 112 0.97 2.94 -10.58
C LEU A 112 1.25 1.44 -10.73
N HIS A 113 1.14 0.72 -9.61
CA HIS A 113 1.31 -0.71 -9.53
C HIS A 113 -0.04 -1.39 -9.77
N CYS A 114 -0.09 -2.36 -10.66
CA CYS A 114 -1.28 -3.14 -10.96
C CYS A 114 -0.92 -4.53 -11.49
N ASP A 115 -1.90 -5.40 -11.52
CA ASP A 115 -1.74 -6.70 -12.18
C ASP A 115 -1.98 -6.59 -13.70
N PRO A 116 -1.58 -7.60 -14.50
CA PRO A 116 -1.82 -7.61 -15.95
C PRO A 116 -3.29 -7.58 -16.35
N THR A 117 -4.24 -7.90 -15.46
CA THR A 117 -5.67 -7.96 -15.77
C THR A 117 -6.24 -6.57 -16.05
N ALA A 118 -5.82 -5.57 -15.28
CA ALA A 118 -6.31 -4.21 -15.38
C ALA A 118 -5.32 -3.24 -16.06
N SER A 119 -4.02 -3.59 -16.15
CA SER A 119 -2.93 -2.69 -16.56
C SER A 119 -3.19 -1.96 -17.87
N HIS A 120 -3.65 -2.68 -18.91
CA HIS A 120 -3.89 -2.09 -20.23
C HIS A 120 -5.02 -1.05 -20.21
N TYR A 121 -6.09 -1.30 -19.46
CA TYR A 121 -7.20 -0.37 -19.32
C TYR A 121 -6.82 0.85 -18.50
N ILE A 122 -6.07 0.65 -17.42
CA ILE A 122 -5.52 1.76 -16.60
C ILE A 122 -4.56 2.60 -17.45
N LYS A 123 -3.69 1.96 -18.26
CA LYS A 123 -2.77 2.65 -19.16
C LYS A 123 -3.50 3.63 -20.10
N ILE A 124 -4.61 3.17 -20.72
CA ILE A 124 -5.43 4.00 -21.60
C ILE A 124 -6.02 5.21 -20.82
N MET A 125 -6.50 4.98 -19.59
CA MET A 125 -7.01 6.06 -18.74
C MET A 125 -5.93 7.05 -18.33
N MET A 126 -4.75 6.57 -17.98
CA MET A 126 -3.62 7.43 -17.63
C MET A 126 -3.15 8.27 -18.82
N ASP A 127 -3.12 7.69 -20.02
CA ASP A 127 -2.82 8.46 -21.25
C ASP A 127 -3.84 9.57 -21.48
N ALA A 128 -5.13 9.28 -21.23
CA ALA A 128 -6.18 10.27 -21.36
C ALA A 128 -6.05 11.42 -20.33
N ILE A 129 -5.70 11.10 -19.08
CA ILE A 129 -5.60 12.08 -17.99
C ILE A 129 -4.29 12.87 -18.04
N PHE A 130 -3.14 12.18 -18.14
CA PHE A 130 -1.81 12.78 -18.04
C PHE A 130 -1.23 13.19 -19.40
N GLY A 131 -1.81 12.71 -20.49
CA GLY A 131 -1.29 12.83 -21.85
C GLY A 131 -0.32 11.70 -22.19
N HIS A 132 -0.44 11.14 -23.39
CA HIS A 132 0.41 10.06 -23.89
C HIS A 132 1.93 10.37 -23.78
N ALA A 133 2.35 11.62 -24.03
CA ALA A 133 3.74 12.05 -23.94
C ALA A 133 4.33 11.97 -22.51
N SER A 134 3.48 11.88 -21.49
CA SER A 134 3.88 11.75 -20.09
C SER A 134 4.28 10.32 -19.72
N PHE A 135 3.90 9.32 -20.49
CA PHE A 135 4.32 7.93 -20.30
C PHE A 135 5.82 7.77 -20.47
N LYS A 136 6.49 7.10 -19.55
CA LYS A 136 7.93 6.85 -19.56
C LYS A 136 8.24 5.38 -19.81
N ASN A 137 7.79 4.49 -18.92
CA ASN A 137 8.03 3.05 -19.01
C ASN A 137 6.85 2.24 -18.47
N GLU A 138 6.71 1.04 -18.97
CA GLU A 138 6.05 -0.07 -18.30
C GLU A 138 7.13 -0.94 -17.66
N ILE A 139 7.08 -1.04 -16.33
CA ILE A 139 8.03 -1.84 -15.57
C ILE A 139 7.38 -3.17 -15.24
N ILE A 140 8.09 -4.25 -15.54
CA ILE A 140 7.66 -5.63 -15.24
C ILE A 140 8.42 -6.11 -14.01
N TRP A 141 7.71 -6.28 -12.91
CA TRP A 141 8.29 -6.84 -11.69
C TRP A 141 7.90 -8.30 -11.51
N LYS A 142 8.88 -9.19 -11.48
CA LYS A 142 8.66 -10.62 -11.24
C LYS A 142 8.30 -10.87 -9.78
N ARG A 143 7.03 -11.22 -9.52
CA ARG A 143 6.48 -11.40 -8.18
C ARG A 143 6.59 -12.83 -7.65
N VAL A 144 6.39 -13.84 -8.50
CA VAL A 144 6.38 -15.25 -8.11
C VAL A 144 7.06 -16.12 -9.19
N THR A 145 7.24 -17.39 -8.89
CA THR A 145 7.63 -18.41 -9.89
C THR A 145 6.39 -19.11 -10.43
N ALA A 146 6.45 -19.59 -11.67
CA ALA A 146 5.37 -20.37 -12.27
C ALA A 146 5.24 -21.74 -11.58
N HIS A 147 4.01 -22.22 -11.42
CA HIS A 147 3.71 -23.58 -10.95
C HIS A 147 3.64 -24.55 -12.12
N SER A 148 4.02 -25.81 -11.89
CA SER A 148 4.13 -26.85 -12.93
C SER A 148 2.76 -27.39 -13.38
N ASP A 149 1.69 -27.19 -12.62
CA ASP A 149 0.32 -27.69 -12.85
C ASP A 149 -0.57 -26.71 -13.63
N ALA A 150 -0.01 -25.60 -14.08
CA ALA A 150 -0.76 -24.55 -14.76
C ALA A 150 -1.24 -25.00 -16.16
N LYS A 151 -2.54 -24.88 -16.43
CA LYS A 151 -3.16 -25.13 -17.76
C LYS A 151 -2.91 -24.01 -18.78
N LYS A 152 -2.27 -22.92 -18.38
CA LYS A 152 -1.87 -21.77 -19.20
C LYS A 152 -0.57 -21.18 -18.63
N LEU A 153 0.04 -20.24 -19.35
CA LEU A 153 1.19 -19.52 -18.81
C LEU A 153 0.84 -18.85 -17.48
N GLY A 154 1.61 -19.11 -16.43
CA GLY A 154 1.39 -18.56 -15.11
C GLY A 154 1.58 -17.03 -15.09
N SER A 155 0.69 -16.30 -14.42
CA SER A 155 0.85 -14.86 -14.16
C SER A 155 1.89 -14.68 -13.04
N ILE A 156 3.15 -14.45 -13.42
CA ILE A 156 4.28 -14.41 -12.48
C ILE A 156 4.79 -13.00 -12.20
N HIS A 157 4.16 -11.97 -12.76
CA HIS A 157 4.60 -10.59 -12.66
C HIS A 157 3.45 -9.65 -12.37
N ASP A 158 3.80 -8.50 -11.81
CA ASP A 158 2.97 -7.31 -11.75
C ASP A 158 3.53 -6.25 -12.70
N VAL A 159 2.69 -5.29 -13.06
CA VAL A 159 3.01 -4.16 -13.94
C VAL A 159 3.07 -2.88 -13.12
N ILE A 160 4.10 -2.06 -13.35
CA ILE A 160 4.20 -0.72 -12.75
C ILE A 160 4.30 0.30 -13.89
N LEU A 161 3.26 1.12 -14.01
CA LEU A 161 3.20 2.16 -15.04
C LEU A 161 3.88 3.43 -14.54
N TYR A 162 4.91 3.89 -15.24
CA TYR A 162 5.68 5.09 -14.90
C TYR A 162 5.28 6.27 -15.79
N TYR A 163 4.83 7.35 -15.17
CA TYR A 163 4.44 8.61 -15.79
C TYR A 163 5.19 9.80 -15.19
N SER A 164 5.48 10.80 -16.01
CA SER A 164 5.94 12.13 -15.57
C SER A 164 5.54 13.19 -16.59
N PRO A 165 5.01 14.35 -16.14
CA PRO A 165 4.65 15.46 -17.04
C PRO A 165 5.85 16.03 -17.79
N SER A 166 7.04 15.98 -17.20
CA SER A 166 8.26 16.55 -17.77
C SER A 166 8.90 15.65 -18.82
N LYS A 167 9.48 16.26 -19.85
CA LYS A 167 10.44 15.58 -20.73
C LYS A 167 11.76 15.24 -20.00
N ARG A 168 12.06 15.97 -18.91
CA ARG A 168 13.24 15.77 -18.05
C ARG A 168 12.77 15.68 -16.59
N PRO A 169 12.21 14.55 -16.17
CA PRO A 169 11.84 14.33 -14.77
C PRO A 169 13.09 14.28 -13.88
N THR A 170 12.88 14.37 -12.57
CA THR A 170 13.89 13.91 -11.62
C THR A 170 14.12 12.43 -11.86
N PHE A 171 15.33 12.06 -12.27
CA PHE A 171 15.68 10.69 -12.60
C PHE A 171 17.12 10.38 -12.20
N ASN A 172 17.27 9.46 -11.26
CA ASN A 172 18.54 8.95 -10.77
C ASN A 172 18.71 7.51 -11.28
N PRO A 173 19.68 7.21 -12.14
CA PRO A 173 19.88 5.85 -12.63
C PRO A 173 20.11 4.86 -11.49
N ALA A 174 19.34 3.78 -11.46
CA ALA A 174 19.57 2.67 -10.57
C ALA A 174 20.60 1.70 -11.16
N TYR A 175 21.40 1.09 -10.29
CA TYR A 175 22.42 0.13 -10.67
C TYR A 175 22.22 -1.17 -9.86
N GLY A 176 22.33 -2.28 -10.53
CA GLY A 176 22.35 -3.62 -9.94
C GLY A 176 23.72 -4.29 -10.11
N PRO A 177 23.95 -5.44 -9.49
CA PRO A 177 25.17 -6.19 -9.70
C PRO A 177 25.28 -6.64 -11.16
N TYR A 178 26.52 -6.73 -11.66
CA TYR A 178 26.76 -7.42 -12.93
C TYR A 178 26.50 -8.92 -12.75
N SER A 179 25.97 -9.59 -13.77
CA SER A 179 25.85 -11.05 -13.75
C SER A 179 27.24 -11.72 -13.79
N ASP A 180 27.34 -12.93 -13.25
CA ASP A 180 28.58 -13.69 -13.27
C ASP A 180 29.06 -13.92 -14.69
N GLU A 181 28.17 -14.16 -15.66
CA GLU A 181 28.48 -14.31 -17.06
C GLU A 181 29.06 -13.02 -17.65
N TYR A 182 28.51 -11.87 -17.27
CA TYR A 182 29.03 -10.57 -17.70
C TYR A 182 30.43 -10.33 -17.14
N ILE A 183 30.64 -10.59 -15.85
CA ILE A 183 31.95 -10.47 -15.20
C ILE A 183 32.95 -11.40 -15.84
N ALA A 184 32.60 -12.67 -16.05
CA ALA A 184 33.49 -13.65 -16.69
C ALA A 184 33.86 -13.26 -18.13
N LYS A 185 32.91 -12.67 -18.86
CA LYS A 185 33.10 -12.28 -20.26
C LYS A 185 33.95 -11.02 -20.43
N TYR A 186 33.73 -9.99 -19.61
CA TYR A 186 34.32 -8.67 -19.79
C TYR A 186 35.44 -8.36 -18.80
N TYR A 187 35.32 -8.74 -17.52
CA TYR A 187 36.32 -8.50 -16.47
C TYR A 187 37.27 -9.69 -16.28
N LYS A 188 37.87 -10.12 -17.39
CA LYS A 188 38.70 -11.32 -17.46
C LYS A 188 40.14 -11.09 -17.03
N HIS A 189 40.61 -9.87 -16.91
CA HIS A 189 41.95 -9.55 -16.45
C HIS A 189 41.95 -9.42 -14.93
N VAL A 190 43.01 -9.93 -14.29
CA VAL A 190 43.19 -9.87 -12.84
C VAL A 190 44.58 -9.32 -12.57
N GLU A 191 44.64 -8.29 -11.70
CA GLU A 191 45.90 -7.74 -11.20
C GLU A 191 46.55 -8.67 -10.16
N PRO A 192 47.83 -8.46 -9.84
CA PRO A 192 48.51 -9.26 -8.78
C PRO A 192 47.87 -9.15 -7.42
N ASP A 193 47.18 -8.04 -7.12
CA ASP A 193 46.41 -7.79 -5.88
C ASP A 193 45.02 -8.45 -5.87
N GLY A 194 44.63 -9.09 -6.97
CA GLY A 194 43.33 -9.76 -7.12
C GLY A 194 42.23 -8.90 -7.71
N ARG A 195 42.46 -7.61 -7.98
CA ARG A 195 41.47 -6.72 -8.61
C ARG A 195 41.16 -7.13 -10.04
N ARG A 196 39.88 -7.25 -10.36
CA ARG A 196 39.46 -7.57 -11.73
C ARG A 196 39.22 -6.30 -12.55
N TYR A 197 39.62 -6.31 -13.82
CA TYR A 197 39.35 -5.23 -14.74
C TYR A 197 39.00 -5.69 -16.15
N MET A 198 38.33 -4.82 -16.87
CA MET A 198 38.13 -4.94 -18.31
C MET A 198 38.99 -3.90 -19.04
N ASP A 199 39.49 -4.28 -20.21
CA ASP A 199 40.22 -3.39 -21.10
C ASP A 199 39.23 -2.66 -22.04
N ASP A 200 39.03 -1.36 -21.86
CA ASP A 200 38.13 -0.55 -22.71
C ASP A 200 38.89 0.31 -23.72
N ASN A 201 38.20 0.65 -24.78
CA ASN A 201 38.82 1.35 -25.92
C ASN A 201 39.08 2.83 -25.60
N LEU A 202 40.32 3.29 -25.82
CA LEU A 202 40.73 4.69 -25.71
C LEU A 202 40.73 5.45 -27.04
N THR A 203 40.47 4.79 -28.19
CA THR A 203 40.41 5.48 -29.48
C THR A 203 39.02 6.03 -29.76
N ALA A 204 38.93 7.20 -30.39
CA ALA A 204 37.70 7.90 -30.74
C ALA A 204 37.23 7.65 -32.19
N LYS A 205 37.85 6.73 -32.93
CA LYS A 205 37.42 6.38 -34.30
C LYS A 205 35.96 5.94 -34.33
N GLY A 206 35.16 6.61 -35.16
CA GLY A 206 33.72 6.30 -35.31
C GLY A 206 32.80 6.95 -34.27
N LEU A 207 33.29 7.82 -33.40
CA LEU A 207 32.45 8.59 -32.48
C LEU A 207 32.13 9.97 -33.03
N SER A 208 30.89 10.42 -32.90
CA SER A 208 30.41 11.73 -33.36
C SER A 208 30.95 12.92 -32.53
N GLY A 209 31.58 12.67 -31.37
CA GLY A 209 32.03 13.70 -30.43
C GLY A 209 33.44 14.25 -30.63
N GLY A 210 34.16 13.84 -31.69
CA GLY A 210 35.55 14.23 -31.90
C GLY A 210 36.53 13.50 -30.98
N GLY A 211 37.79 13.93 -30.95
CA GLY A 211 38.87 13.38 -30.14
C GLY A 211 40.14 14.17 -30.29
N TYR A 212 41.24 13.67 -29.71
CA TYR A 212 42.54 14.32 -29.70
C TYR A 212 43.54 13.51 -30.54
N THR A 213 44.07 14.08 -31.60
CA THR A 213 45.09 13.41 -32.45
C THR A 213 46.47 13.71 -31.92
N TYR A 214 47.17 12.68 -31.43
CA TYR A 214 48.56 12.78 -30.99
C TYR A 214 49.23 11.40 -31.01
N GLU A 215 50.55 11.42 -30.97
CA GLU A 215 51.35 10.23 -30.77
C GLU A 215 51.61 9.95 -29.29
N TYR A 216 51.39 8.72 -28.84
CA TYR A 216 51.71 8.27 -27.51
C TYR A 216 52.41 6.88 -27.56
N LYS A 217 53.64 6.82 -27.00
CA LYS A 217 54.47 5.61 -26.98
C LYS A 217 54.55 4.90 -28.36
N GLY A 218 54.85 5.68 -29.40
CA GLY A 218 55.02 5.19 -30.74
C GLY A 218 53.73 4.89 -31.53
N LYS A 219 52.57 5.23 -30.96
CA LYS A 219 51.28 5.03 -31.62
C LYS A 219 50.52 6.33 -31.83
N THR A 220 50.36 6.73 -33.09
CA THR A 220 49.49 7.86 -33.46
C THR A 220 48.07 7.39 -33.65
N SER A 221 47.12 8.04 -32.96
CA SER A 221 45.69 7.75 -33.08
C SER A 221 44.83 8.97 -32.72
N LEU A 222 43.52 8.87 -33.05
CA LEU A 222 42.51 9.79 -32.52
C LEU A 222 42.08 9.22 -31.18
N TRP A 223 42.45 9.87 -30.07
CA TRP A 223 42.23 9.42 -28.71
C TRP A 223 40.99 10.07 -28.09
N ARG A 224 40.35 9.37 -27.13
CA ARG A 224 39.20 9.90 -26.38
C ARG A 224 39.60 10.91 -25.30
N VAL A 225 40.85 10.92 -24.89
CA VAL A 225 41.39 11.75 -23.82
C VAL A 225 42.51 12.64 -24.30
N PRO A 226 42.71 13.85 -23.72
CA PRO A 226 43.84 14.70 -24.01
C PRO A 226 45.16 14.02 -23.57
N LEU A 227 46.28 14.51 -24.14
CA LEU A 227 47.63 13.97 -23.89
C LEU A 227 47.99 13.94 -22.38
N GLU A 228 47.67 15.01 -21.67
CA GLU A 228 47.98 15.09 -20.23
C GLU A 228 47.20 14.01 -19.42
N THR A 229 45.91 13.80 -19.74
CA THR A 229 45.14 12.72 -19.14
C THR A 229 45.72 11.35 -19.49
N MET A 230 46.20 11.15 -20.73
CA MET A 230 46.85 9.89 -21.12
C MET A 230 48.11 9.62 -20.30
N LYS A 231 48.97 10.66 -20.10
CA LYS A 231 50.17 10.57 -19.25
C LYS A 231 49.82 10.23 -17.79
N GLN A 232 48.76 10.85 -17.27
CA GLN A 232 48.30 10.56 -15.89
C GLN A 232 47.79 9.12 -15.76
N LEU A 233 46.98 8.65 -16.71
CA LEU A 233 46.52 7.26 -16.73
C LEU A 233 47.68 6.26 -16.80
N ASP A 234 48.74 6.59 -17.51
CA ASP A 234 49.95 5.75 -17.58
C ASP A 234 50.72 5.74 -16.25
N LYS A 235 50.87 6.92 -15.64
CA LYS A 235 51.51 7.05 -14.31
C LYS A 235 50.74 6.29 -13.21
N ASP A 236 49.43 6.26 -13.33
CA ASP A 236 48.54 5.59 -12.36
C ASP A 236 48.34 4.09 -12.69
N ASP A 237 49.15 3.54 -13.62
CA ASP A 237 49.04 2.16 -14.13
C ASP A 237 47.63 1.78 -14.62
N ARG A 238 46.92 2.75 -15.22
CA ARG A 238 45.58 2.56 -15.75
C ARG A 238 45.52 2.19 -17.22
N LEU A 239 46.69 2.05 -17.90
CA LEU A 239 46.77 1.68 -19.30
C LEU A 239 47.05 0.17 -19.42
N TYR A 240 46.35 -0.47 -20.35
CA TYR A 240 46.56 -1.85 -20.79
C TYR A 240 47.13 -1.85 -22.19
N TYR A 241 48.29 -2.45 -22.34
CA TYR A 241 48.98 -2.57 -23.63
C TYR A 241 48.70 -3.94 -24.25
N THR A 242 47.98 -3.93 -25.39
CA THR A 242 47.64 -5.18 -26.08
C THR A 242 48.87 -5.78 -26.79
N LYS A 243 48.90 -7.06 -27.04
CA LYS A 243 49.97 -7.76 -27.81
C LYS A 243 50.19 -7.17 -29.20
N LYS A 244 49.19 -6.48 -29.78
CA LYS A 244 49.26 -5.83 -31.11
C LYS A 244 49.59 -4.34 -31.03
N GLY A 245 50.13 -3.86 -29.89
CA GLY A 245 50.52 -2.47 -29.68
C GLY A 245 49.32 -1.52 -29.48
N GLY A 246 48.14 -2.03 -29.19
CA GLY A 246 46.98 -1.20 -28.84
C GLY A 246 47.09 -0.68 -27.41
N ILE A 247 46.66 0.58 -27.18
CA ILE A 247 46.58 1.15 -25.84
C ILE A 247 45.10 1.27 -25.46
N ARG A 248 44.74 0.67 -24.29
CA ARG A 248 43.39 0.61 -23.74
C ARG A 248 43.41 1.08 -22.29
N ILE A 249 42.25 1.45 -21.74
CA ILE A 249 42.12 1.82 -20.34
C ILE A 249 41.65 0.63 -19.52
N LYS A 250 42.27 0.44 -18.35
CA LYS A 250 41.80 -0.54 -17.33
C LYS A 250 40.61 0.07 -16.59
N LYS A 251 39.45 -0.57 -16.67
CA LYS A 251 38.25 -0.25 -15.87
C LYS A 251 38.06 -1.33 -14.83
N TYR A 252 38.30 -1.00 -13.58
CA TYR A 252 38.21 -1.96 -12.47
C TYR A 252 36.75 -2.23 -12.07
N LEU A 253 36.44 -3.48 -11.77
CA LEU A 253 35.09 -3.92 -11.40
C LEU A 253 34.59 -3.24 -10.13
N ASP A 254 35.47 -3.09 -9.15
CA ASP A 254 35.20 -2.48 -7.85
C ASP A 254 34.99 -0.95 -7.90
N GLU A 255 35.36 -0.31 -9.03
CA GLU A 255 35.11 1.11 -9.28
C GLU A 255 33.81 1.36 -10.05
N MET A 256 33.17 0.32 -10.54
CA MET A 256 31.96 0.45 -11.34
C MET A 256 30.71 0.45 -10.47
N LYS A 257 29.75 1.28 -10.85
CA LYS A 257 28.45 1.35 -10.14
C LYS A 257 27.57 0.10 -10.31
N GLY A 258 27.94 -0.79 -11.25
CA GLY A 258 27.15 -1.94 -11.65
C GLY A 258 26.45 -1.77 -13.00
N ALA A 259 25.58 -2.72 -13.33
CA ALA A 259 24.76 -2.68 -14.53
C ALA A 259 23.59 -1.71 -14.33
N VAL A 260 23.30 -0.85 -15.33
CA VAL A 260 22.12 0.01 -15.28
C VAL A 260 20.87 -0.88 -15.27
N VAL A 261 19.97 -0.61 -14.33
CA VAL A 261 18.69 -1.33 -14.20
C VAL A 261 17.75 -0.86 -15.31
N GLY A 262 17.22 -1.80 -16.09
CA GLY A 262 16.18 -1.56 -17.10
C GLY A 262 14.77 -1.63 -16.49
N ASP A 263 13.78 -1.90 -17.33
CA ASP A 263 12.37 -1.96 -16.95
C ASP A 263 11.85 -3.39 -16.66
N ILE A 264 12.72 -4.39 -16.68
CA ILE A 264 12.40 -5.76 -16.25
C ILE A 264 13.15 -6.05 -14.94
N TRP A 265 12.39 -6.14 -13.85
CA TRP A 265 12.92 -6.32 -12.50
C TRP A 265 12.70 -7.75 -12.01
N THR A 266 13.78 -8.52 -11.98
CA THR A 266 13.78 -9.91 -11.51
C THR A 266 14.66 -10.12 -10.29
N ASP A 267 15.39 -9.09 -9.88
CA ASP A 267 16.39 -9.10 -8.82
C ASP A 267 15.84 -8.70 -7.45
N ILE A 268 14.60 -8.23 -7.37
CA ILE A 268 13.89 -7.97 -6.10
C ILE A 268 12.89 -9.11 -5.89
N PRO A 269 13.16 -10.05 -4.97
CA PRO A 269 12.23 -11.14 -4.70
C PRO A 269 11.00 -10.65 -3.94
N PRO A 270 9.86 -11.36 -4.02
CA PRO A 270 8.72 -11.13 -3.15
C PRO A 270 9.08 -11.44 -1.70
N ILE A 271 8.28 -10.90 -0.77
CA ILE A 271 8.44 -11.18 0.66
C ILE A 271 8.09 -12.65 0.93
N ASN A 272 9.05 -13.42 1.39
CA ASN A 272 8.80 -14.79 1.80
C ASN A 272 8.11 -14.87 3.18
N SER A 273 7.54 -16.04 3.51
CA SER A 273 6.79 -16.26 4.75
C SER A 273 7.61 -16.03 6.03
N GLN A 274 8.93 -16.15 5.98
CA GLN A 274 9.85 -16.01 7.12
C GLN A 274 10.61 -14.68 7.11
N ALA A 275 10.32 -13.77 6.19
CA ALA A 275 11.02 -12.49 6.10
C ALA A 275 10.73 -11.63 7.33
N LYS A 276 11.79 -11.06 7.94
CA LYS A 276 11.66 -10.15 9.10
C LYS A 276 10.83 -8.90 8.81
N GLU A 277 10.76 -8.47 7.53
CA GLU A 277 9.95 -7.33 7.12
C GLU A 277 8.46 -7.65 6.99
N ARG A 278 8.06 -8.93 7.03
CA ARG A 278 6.67 -9.36 6.92
C ARG A 278 5.88 -8.94 8.16
N LEU A 279 4.83 -8.16 7.94
CA LEU A 279 3.87 -7.76 8.98
C LEU A 279 2.59 -8.60 8.93
N GLY A 280 2.52 -9.52 7.96
CA GLY A 280 1.32 -10.31 7.73
C GLY A 280 0.19 -9.54 7.01
N TYR A 281 0.44 -8.37 6.46
CA TYR A 281 -0.53 -7.65 5.62
C TYR A 281 -0.55 -8.25 4.21
N ALA A 282 -1.73 -8.67 3.74
CA ALA A 282 -1.89 -9.52 2.55
C ALA A 282 -1.27 -8.95 1.26
N THR A 283 -1.27 -7.63 1.10
CA THR A 283 -0.76 -6.93 -0.10
C THR A 283 0.57 -6.23 0.13
N GLN A 284 1.28 -6.56 1.22
CA GLN A 284 2.56 -5.94 1.54
C GLN A 284 3.59 -6.12 0.41
N LYS A 285 4.16 -5.02 -0.06
CA LYS A 285 5.26 -5.02 -1.04
C LYS A 285 6.62 -5.01 -0.32
N PRO A 286 7.69 -5.53 -0.95
CA PRO A 286 9.05 -5.46 -0.40
C PRO A 286 9.53 -4.02 -0.23
N VAL A 287 10.19 -3.71 0.88
CA VAL A 287 10.80 -2.39 1.12
C VAL A 287 11.80 -2.04 0.00
N ALA A 288 12.60 -3.02 -0.45
CA ALA A 288 13.57 -2.83 -1.53
C ALA A 288 12.94 -2.38 -2.86
N LEU A 289 11.69 -2.78 -3.15
CA LEU A 289 10.96 -2.32 -4.33
C LEU A 289 10.63 -0.82 -4.20
N MET A 290 10.16 -0.40 -3.03
CA MET A 290 9.85 1.00 -2.75
C MET A 290 11.12 1.86 -2.74
N GLU A 291 12.20 1.39 -2.12
CA GLU A 291 13.49 2.08 -2.11
C GLU A 291 14.01 2.32 -3.53
N ARG A 292 13.88 1.34 -4.42
CA ARG A 292 14.27 1.50 -5.83
C ARG A 292 13.46 2.59 -6.52
N ILE A 293 12.13 2.55 -6.42
CA ILE A 293 11.23 3.53 -7.06
C ILE A 293 11.52 4.94 -6.52
N ILE A 294 11.64 5.09 -5.19
CA ILE A 294 11.89 6.37 -4.54
C ILE A 294 13.26 6.93 -4.95
N ASN A 295 14.29 6.11 -4.95
CA ASN A 295 15.64 6.56 -5.36
C ASN A 295 15.70 6.98 -6.83
N ILE A 296 15.02 6.27 -7.74
CA ILE A 296 14.98 6.64 -9.16
C ILE A 296 14.33 8.01 -9.36
N ALA A 297 13.26 8.30 -8.63
CA ALA A 297 12.36 9.41 -8.97
C ALA A 297 12.46 10.62 -8.04
N THR A 298 13.28 10.57 -6.98
CA THR A 298 13.37 11.63 -5.96
C THR A 298 14.79 11.83 -5.44
N ASN A 299 15.00 12.99 -4.80
CA ASN A 299 16.19 13.33 -4.04
C ASN A 299 15.84 13.44 -2.53
N PRO A 300 16.84 13.40 -1.62
CA PRO A 300 16.59 13.68 -0.19
C PRO A 300 15.86 15.01 0.02
N GLY A 301 14.86 15.01 0.90
CA GLY A 301 13.99 16.15 1.18
C GLY A 301 12.76 16.29 0.28
N ASP A 302 12.67 15.56 -0.82
CA ASP A 302 11.48 15.52 -1.69
C ASP A 302 10.28 14.88 -0.97
N VAL A 303 9.07 15.14 -1.49
CA VAL A 303 7.80 14.65 -0.93
C VAL A 303 7.31 13.43 -1.69
N VAL A 304 7.11 12.33 -0.98
CA VAL A 304 6.53 11.08 -1.48
C VAL A 304 5.10 10.94 -0.95
N LEU A 305 4.14 10.73 -1.84
CA LEU A 305 2.73 10.44 -1.50
C LEU A 305 2.40 8.99 -1.88
N ASP A 306 1.84 8.26 -0.92
CA ASP A 306 1.20 6.97 -1.17
C ASP A 306 -0.28 7.06 -0.74
N PRO A 307 -1.22 7.20 -1.70
CA PRO A 307 -2.64 7.34 -1.40
C PRO A 307 -3.37 6.00 -1.18
N PHE A 308 -2.63 4.88 -1.16
CA PHE A 308 -3.09 3.53 -0.83
C PHE A 308 -2.08 2.85 0.10
N CYS A 309 -1.66 3.55 1.16
CA CYS A 309 -0.42 3.21 1.88
C CYS A 309 -0.49 1.90 2.68
N GLY A 310 -1.68 1.35 2.92
CA GLY A 310 -1.87 0.06 3.59
C GLY A 310 -1.02 -0.09 4.85
N CYS A 311 -0.04 -0.99 4.79
CA CYS A 311 0.91 -1.23 5.88
C CYS A 311 2.13 -0.29 5.88
N ALA A 312 2.09 0.83 5.18
CA ALA A 312 3.12 1.89 5.15
C ALA A 312 4.51 1.46 4.66
N THR A 313 4.60 0.51 3.73
CA THR A 313 5.91 0.10 3.17
C THR A 313 6.62 1.25 2.44
N THR A 314 5.87 2.01 1.63
CA THR A 314 6.37 3.19 0.92
C THR A 314 6.83 4.27 1.88
N ILE A 315 6.09 4.46 2.98
CA ILE A 315 6.38 5.46 4.01
C ILE A 315 7.68 5.10 4.74
N GLU A 316 7.85 3.83 5.14
CA GLU A 316 9.10 3.35 5.75
C GLU A 316 10.29 3.58 4.82
N ALA A 317 10.17 3.23 3.55
CA ALA A 317 11.23 3.41 2.56
C ALA A 317 11.57 4.90 2.35
N ALA A 318 10.54 5.76 2.23
CA ALA A 318 10.72 7.20 2.07
C ALA A 318 11.43 7.82 3.27
N HIS A 319 11.03 7.47 4.49
CA HIS A 319 11.67 7.94 5.71
C HIS A 319 13.15 7.53 5.78
N LYS A 320 13.46 6.25 5.58
CA LYS A 320 14.83 5.73 5.58
C LYS A 320 15.74 6.43 4.57
N LEU A 321 15.19 6.85 3.46
CA LEU A 321 15.91 7.55 2.39
C LEU A 321 15.94 9.08 2.60
N GLY A 322 15.45 9.61 3.71
CA GLY A 322 15.45 11.04 4.01
C GLY A 322 14.47 11.86 3.17
N ARG A 323 13.36 11.26 2.73
CA ARG A 323 12.25 11.94 2.06
C ARG A 323 11.17 12.30 3.07
N ARG A 324 10.45 13.39 2.79
CA ARG A 324 9.17 13.67 3.45
C ARG A 324 8.10 12.78 2.85
N TRP A 325 7.08 12.44 3.61
CA TRP A 325 6.08 11.49 3.15
C TRP A 325 4.67 11.82 3.62
N ILE A 326 3.69 11.39 2.86
CA ILE A 326 2.27 11.43 3.15
C ILE A 326 1.71 10.07 2.79
N GLY A 327 1.06 9.40 3.74
CA GLY A 327 0.33 8.15 3.51
C GLY A 327 -1.16 8.36 3.69
N ILE A 328 -1.99 7.82 2.80
CA ILE A 328 -3.45 7.85 2.91
C ILE A 328 -3.97 6.43 2.78
N ASP A 329 -4.91 6.05 3.62
CA ASP A 329 -5.64 4.80 3.49
C ASP A 329 -7.07 4.97 3.97
N ILE A 330 -8.01 4.23 3.37
CA ILE A 330 -9.42 4.23 3.79
C ILE A 330 -9.65 3.33 5.02
N ALA A 331 -8.77 2.34 5.22
CA ALA A 331 -8.85 1.40 6.31
C ALA A 331 -8.19 1.97 7.57
N ILE A 332 -9.00 2.46 8.52
CA ILE A 332 -8.51 2.99 9.81
C ILE A 332 -7.64 1.96 10.52
N HIS A 333 -8.01 0.68 10.44
CA HIS A 333 -7.25 -0.43 10.98
C HIS A 333 -5.83 -0.54 10.38
N ALA A 334 -5.68 -0.41 9.05
CA ALA A 334 -4.38 -0.42 8.41
C ALA A 334 -3.48 0.71 8.95
N ILE A 335 -4.04 1.90 9.13
CA ILE A 335 -3.32 3.05 9.68
C ILE A 335 -2.95 2.83 11.15
N LYS A 336 -3.92 2.51 12.02
CA LYS A 336 -3.69 2.49 13.47
C LYS A 336 -2.93 1.27 13.96
N ARG A 337 -3.22 0.08 13.42
CA ARG A 337 -2.66 -1.18 13.92
C ARG A 337 -1.47 -1.70 13.14
N VAL A 338 -1.31 -1.28 11.89
CA VAL A 338 -0.22 -1.77 11.05
C VAL A 338 0.75 -0.66 10.72
N ALA A 339 0.31 0.42 10.07
CA ALA A 339 1.19 1.51 9.65
C ALA A 339 1.84 2.22 10.83
N LYS A 340 1.05 2.66 11.82
CA LYS A 340 1.56 3.30 13.05
C LYS A 340 2.57 2.41 13.76
N VAL A 341 2.21 1.15 14.05
CA VAL A 341 3.11 0.19 14.73
C VAL A 341 4.40 -0.01 13.94
N ARG A 342 4.32 -0.07 12.61
CA ARG A 342 5.50 -0.14 11.75
C ARG A 342 6.42 1.08 11.91
N LEU A 343 5.85 2.30 11.95
CA LEU A 343 6.61 3.53 12.11
C LEU A 343 7.23 3.63 13.51
N GLU A 344 6.50 3.26 14.54
CA GLU A 344 6.96 3.27 15.92
C GLU A 344 8.02 2.18 16.18
N ASP A 345 7.75 0.92 15.85
CA ASP A 345 8.63 -0.20 16.22
C ASP A 345 9.89 -0.28 15.35
N ARG A 346 9.79 0.06 14.04
CA ARG A 346 10.92 -0.10 13.13
C ARG A 346 11.73 1.15 12.91
N LEU A 347 11.11 2.33 13.02
CA LEU A 347 11.77 3.60 12.78
C LEU A 347 11.96 4.40 14.07
N GLY A 348 11.35 3.98 15.19
CA GLY A 348 11.41 4.67 16.47
C GLY A 348 10.67 6.01 16.47
N LEU A 349 9.77 6.23 15.51
CA LEU A 349 8.99 7.46 15.38
C LEU A 349 7.87 7.50 16.42
N LYS A 350 7.44 8.70 16.80
CA LYS A 350 6.36 8.91 17.78
C LYS A 350 5.26 9.76 17.18
N GLU A 351 4.01 9.27 17.26
CA GLU A 351 2.83 10.06 16.90
C GLU A 351 2.75 11.33 17.77
N GLY A 352 2.37 12.44 17.15
CA GLY A 352 2.31 13.76 17.79
C GLY A 352 3.67 14.48 17.93
N VAL A 353 4.79 13.84 17.54
CA VAL A 353 6.14 14.40 17.55
C VAL A 353 6.77 14.34 16.17
N ASP A 354 6.87 13.16 15.61
CA ASP A 354 7.55 12.89 14.33
C ASP A 354 6.55 12.76 13.16
N PHE A 355 5.31 12.38 13.46
CA PHE A 355 4.23 12.30 12.50
C PHE A 355 2.86 12.48 13.18
N GLU A 356 1.84 12.80 12.40
CA GLU A 356 0.45 12.93 12.83
C GLU A 356 -0.45 12.01 12.01
N ILE A 357 -1.52 11.53 12.64
CA ILE A 357 -2.60 10.78 11.99
C ILE A 357 -3.82 11.69 11.93
N GLU A 358 -4.20 12.09 10.72
CA GLU A 358 -5.37 12.92 10.47
C GLU A 358 -6.57 12.08 10.01
N GLY A 359 -7.78 12.65 10.12
CA GLY A 359 -9.02 12.01 9.64
C GLY A 359 -9.59 10.95 10.59
N VAL A 360 -8.92 10.66 11.69
CA VAL A 360 -9.42 9.80 12.76
C VAL A 360 -9.89 10.68 13.91
N PRO A 361 -11.17 10.58 14.33
CA PRO A 361 -11.67 11.38 15.44
C PRO A 361 -10.88 11.15 16.74
N HIS A 362 -10.36 12.23 17.33
CA HIS A 362 -9.75 12.25 18.66
C HIS A 362 -10.59 13.10 19.65
N THR A 363 -11.66 13.72 19.16
CA THR A 363 -12.59 14.55 19.92
C THR A 363 -14.04 14.18 19.61
N LEU A 364 -14.94 14.54 20.50
CA LEU A 364 -16.37 14.35 20.28
C LEU A 364 -16.88 15.14 19.04
N GLU A 365 -16.32 16.32 18.79
CA GLU A 365 -16.66 17.12 17.62
C GLU A 365 -16.24 16.40 16.33
N GLY A 366 -15.02 15.88 16.27
CA GLY A 366 -14.54 15.08 15.16
C GLY A 366 -15.37 13.81 14.92
N ALA A 367 -15.83 13.16 16.00
CA ALA A 367 -16.73 12.01 15.91
C ALA A 367 -18.12 12.38 15.35
N ASN A 368 -18.69 13.53 15.78
CA ASN A 368 -19.93 14.06 15.23
C ASN A 368 -19.79 14.41 13.74
N ASP A 369 -18.66 14.99 13.36
CA ASP A 369 -18.34 15.35 11.97
C ASP A 369 -18.25 14.09 11.09
N LEU A 370 -17.58 13.04 11.58
CA LEU A 370 -17.50 11.76 10.89
C LEU A 370 -18.90 11.13 10.73
N TRP A 371 -19.72 11.15 11.79
CA TRP A 371 -21.11 10.67 11.73
C TRP A 371 -21.96 11.44 10.71
N ALA A 372 -21.81 12.75 10.64
CA ALA A 372 -22.55 13.59 9.69
C ALA A 372 -22.15 13.30 8.24
N ARG A 373 -20.86 13.04 7.99
CA ARG A 373 -20.33 12.76 6.66
C ARG A 373 -20.55 11.32 6.23
N ASP A 374 -20.27 10.36 7.10
CA ASP A 374 -20.33 8.94 6.79
C ASP A 374 -20.63 8.11 8.05
N LYS A 375 -21.89 7.68 8.15
CA LYS A 375 -22.38 6.90 9.29
C LYS A 375 -21.70 5.53 9.40
N TYR A 376 -21.41 4.90 8.27
CA TYR A 376 -20.80 3.59 8.25
C TYR A 376 -19.33 3.64 8.70
N HIS A 377 -18.56 4.64 8.25
CA HIS A 377 -17.22 4.87 8.74
C HIS A 377 -17.19 5.25 10.22
N PHE A 378 -18.17 6.01 10.71
CA PHE A 378 -18.29 6.27 12.14
C PHE A 378 -18.53 4.99 12.95
N GLN A 379 -19.41 4.09 12.49
CA GLN A 379 -19.64 2.81 13.16
C GLN A 379 -18.35 1.97 13.21
N LYS A 380 -17.65 1.85 12.08
CA LYS A 380 -16.34 1.18 12.02
C LYS A 380 -15.35 1.78 13.02
N TRP A 381 -15.19 3.11 12.98
CA TRP A 381 -14.31 3.81 13.90
C TRP A 381 -14.64 3.54 15.37
N ALA A 382 -15.92 3.65 15.75
CA ALA A 382 -16.35 3.45 17.12
C ALA A 382 -16.04 2.02 17.63
N ILE A 383 -16.30 1.00 16.79
CA ILE A 383 -16.01 -0.39 17.09
C ILE A 383 -14.50 -0.63 17.25
N GLU A 384 -13.69 -0.08 16.35
CA GLU A 384 -12.24 -0.21 16.40
C GLU A 384 -11.61 0.51 17.61
N GLN A 385 -12.22 1.62 18.10
CA GLN A 385 -11.75 2.28 19.32
C GLN A 385 -11.86 1.43 20.57
N ILE A 386 -12.79 0.48 20.60
CA ILE A 386 -13.05 -0.42 21.74
C ILE A 386 -12.52 -1.83 21.50
N ASP A 387 -11.53 -1.96 20.60
CA ASP A 387 -10.91 -3.24 20.24
C ASP A 387 -11.90 -4.29 19.67
N GLY A 388 -13.01 -3.81 19.11
CA GLY A 388 -14.02 -4.64 18.45
C GLY A 388 -13.69 -4.93 16.98
N PHE A 389 -14.39 -5.91 16.44
CA PHE A 389 -14.34 -6.35 15.05
C PHE A 389 -15.65 -6.00 14.36
N VAL A 390 -15.56 -5.34 13.20
CA VAL A 390 -16.72 -4.92 12.42
C VAL A 390 -17.36 -6.12 11.74
N THR A 391 -18.68 -6.24 11.81
CA THR A 391 -19.40 -7.31 11.12
C THR A 391 -19.60 -6.97 9.64
N THR A 392 -19.25 -7.90 8.73
CA THR A 392 -19.27 -7.66 7.27
C THR A 392 -20.63 -7.84 6.61
N ARG A 393 -21.63 -8.35 7.33
CA ARG A 393 -22.98 -8.61 6.79
C ARG A 393 -23.76 -7.30 6.62
N LYS A 394 -23.96 -6.87 5.38
CA LYS A 394 -24.61 -5.59 5.02
C LYS A 394 -26.14 -5.54 5.14
N SER A 395 -26.83 -6.68 5.35
CA SER A 395 -28.29 -6.70 5.51
C SER A 395 -28.75 -8.01 6.16
N GLY A 396 -29.64 -7.89 7.14
CA GLY A 396 -30.27 -9.05 7.79
C GLY A 396 -29.53 -9.58 9.02
N ASP A 397 -28.55 -8.84 9.57
CA ASP A 397 -27.78 -9.19 10.77
C ASP A 397 -28.49 -8.90 12.10
N GLY A 398 -29.72 -8.38 12.01
CA GLY A 398 -30.56 -8.11 13.19
C GLY A 398 -30.05 -7.02 14.11
N GLY A 399 -29.18 -6.09 13.63
CA GLY A 399 -28.72 -4.94 14.41
C GLY A 399 -27.37 -5.14 15.08
N ILE A 400 -26.49 -5.99 14.52
CA ILE A 400 -25.11 -6.19 15.00
C ILE A 400 -24.16 -5.40 14.10
N ASP A 401 -23.50 -4.38 14.64
CA ASP A 401 -22.50 -3.58 13.95
C ASP A 401 -21.09 -4.17 14.10
N GLY A 402 -20.83 -4.93 15.19
CA GLY A 402 -19.54 -5.56 15.42
C GLY A 402 -19.55 -6.52 16.61
N ARG A 403 -18.35 -7.06 16.94
CA ARG A 403 -18.15 -7.99 18.08
C ARG A 403 -16.84 -7.72 18.79
N ILE A 404 -16.80 -8.01 20.09
CA ILE A 404 -15.57 -8.21 20.86
C ILE A 404 -15.50 -9.69 21.22
N TYR A 405 -14.35 -10.34 20.99
CA TYR A 405 -14.12 -11.72 21.35
C TYR A 405 -13.29 -11.83 22.62
N PHE A 406 -13.61 -12.81 23.46
CA PHE A 406 -12.89 -13.08 24.69
C PHE A 406 -12.86 -14.58 25.00
N SER A 407 -11.82 -15.01 25.72
CA SER A 407 -11.63 -16.41 26.12
C SER A 407 -12.31 -16.68 27.44
N LEU A 408 -12.88 -17.89 27.61
CA LEU A 408 -13.37 -18.42 28.88
C LEU A 408 -12.43 -19.53 29.36
N PRO A 409 -12.15 -19.62 30.69
CA PRO A 409 -11.14 -20.54 31.22
C PRO A 409 -11.36 -22.02 30.85
N ASP A 410 -12.62 -22.45 30.73
CA ASP A 410 -13.00 -23.86 30.56
C ASP A 410 -13.54 -24.16 29.15
N GLN A 411 -13.46 -23.24 28.21
CA GLN A 411 -14.01 -23.42 26.86
C GLN A 411 -12.92 -23.30 25.80
N ASN A 412 -12.90 -24.28 24.90
CA ASN A 412 -12.01 -24.23 23.71
C ASN A 412 -12.49 -23.25 22.62
N ALA A 413 -13.67 -22.68 22.76
CA ALA A 413 -14.27 -21.73 21.85
C ALA A 413 -14.22 -20.31 22.43
N LEU A 414 -14.04 -19.32 21.54
CA LEU A 414 -14.11 -17.91 21.91
C LEU A 414 -15.56 -17.51 22.14
N ALA A 415 -15.81 -16.83 23.26
CA ALA A 415 -17.07 -16.15 23.54
C ALA A 415 -17.06 -14.76 22.86
N SER A 416 -18.24 -14.19 22.65
CA SER A 416 -18.36 -12.87 22.05
C SER A 416 -19.31 -11.93 22.80
N MET A 417 -19.03 -10.62 22.66
CA MET A 417 -19.93 -9.53 22.97
C MET A 417 -20.38 -8.91 21.64
N VAL A 418 -21.68 -8.89 21.36
CA VAL A 418 -22.24 -8.19 20.20
C VAL A 418 -22.27 -6.69 20.46
N LEU A 419 -22.02 -5.89 19.42
CA LEU A 419 -21.93 -4.45 19.51
C LEU A 419 -22.97 -3.78 18.59
N GLU A 420 -23.64 -2.76 19.13
CA GLU A 420 -24.50 -1.85 18.39
C GLU A 420 -24.01 -0.41 18.58
N VAL A 421 -23.91 0.38 17.49
CA VAL A 421 -23.41 1.76 17.51
C VAL A 421 -24.50 2.72 17.07
N LYS A 422 -24.81 3.69 17.91
CA LYS A 422 -25.81 4.74 17.67
C LYS A 422 -25.16 6.14 17.71
N GLY A 423 -24.89 6.71 16.56
CA GLY A 423 -24.35 8.09 16.43
C GLY A 423 -25.41 9.19 16.50
N GLY A 424 -26.69 8.86 16.45
CA GLY A 424 -27.78 9.83 16.53
C GLY A 424 -28.13 10.26 17.96
N LYS A 425 -28.69 11.48 18.12
CA LYS A 425 -29.08 12.05 19.42
C LYS A 425 -30.24 11.31 20.11
N ASN A 426 -31.09 10.61 19.34
CA ASN A 426 -32.31 9.98 19.84
C ASN A 426 -32.13 8.46 20.03
N VAL A 427 -31.36 8.07 21.05
CA VAL A 427 -31.29 6.68 21.46
C VAL A 427 -32.40 6.40 22.46
N GLY A 428 -33.37 5.54 22.10
CA GLY A 428 -34.52 5.17 22.93
C GLY A 428 -34.29 3.90 23.74
N ILE A 429 -35.18 3.63 24.72
CA ILE A 429 -35.16 2.38 25.47
C ILE A 429 -35.41 1.15 24.58
N SER A 430 -36.08 1.34 23.44
CA SER A 430 -36.26 0.32 22.41
C SER A 430 -34.93 -0.26 21.93
N THR A 431 -33.91 0.61 21.74
CA THR A 431 -32.57 0.16 21.33
C THR A 431 -31.99 -0.85 22.31
N VAL A 432 -32.16 -0.63 23.63
CA VAL A 432 -31.67 -1.57 24.64
C VAL A 432 -32.44 -2.89 24.58
N ARG A 433 -33.77 -2.85 24.36
CA ARG A 433 -34.61 -4.03 24.20
C ARG A 433 -34.27 -4.81 22.95
N ASP A 434 -34.07 -4.12 21.85
CA ASP A 434 -33.69 -4.71 20.57
C ASP A 434 -32.34 -5.42 20.71
N LEU A 435 -31.33 -4.76 21.33
CA LEU A 435 -30.02 -5.34 21.59
C LEU A 435 -30.08 -6.53 22.56
N ARG A 436 -30.96 -6.50 23.59
CA ARG A 436 -31.20 -7.66 24.42
C ARG A 436 -31.82 -8.82 23.63
N GLY A 437 -32.76 -8.54 22.75
CA GLY A 437 -33.32 -9.55 21.84
C GLY A 437 -32.27 -10.14 20.90
N VAL A 438 -31.28 -9.35 20.48
CA VAL A 438 -30.11 -9.83 19.73
C VAL A 438 -29.27 -10.76 20.60
N LEU A 439 -28.94 -10.36 21.84
CA LEU A 439 -28.17 -11.16 22.79
C LEU A 439 -28.82 -12.52 23.07
N GLU A 440 -30.14 -12.58 23.16
CA GLU A 440 -30.89 -13.83 23.42
C GLU A 440 -30.98 -14.75 22.19
N ARG A 441 -30.96 -14.16 20.99
CA ARG A 441 -31.09 -14.88 19.70
C ARG A 441 -29.75 -15.35 19.14
N ASP A 442 -28.68 -14.63 19.44
CA ASP A 442 -27.33 -14.89 18.98
C ASP A 442 -26.55 -15.68 20.04
N ASP A 443 -25.54 -16.44 19.64
CA ASP A 443 -24.66 -17.18 20.57
C ASP A 443 -23.71 -16.27 21.38
N ALA A 444 -23.99 -14.97 21.46
CA ALA A 444 -23.18 -14.02 22.21
C ALA A 444 -23.50 -14.09 23.72
N LEU A 445 -22.48 -14.01 24.55
CA LEU A 445 -22.64 -13.98 26.00
C LEU A 445 -22.89 -12.59 26.56
N MET A 446 -22.48 -11.55 25.84
CA MET A 446 -22.58 -10.16 26.24
C MET A 446 -23.03 -9.27 25.09
N ALA A 447 -23.51 -8.06 25.42
CA ALA A 447 -23.88 -7.04 24.45
C ALA A 447 -23.41 -5.63 24.88
N GLY A 448 -22.90 -4.85 23.95
CA GLY A 448 -22.42 -3.50 24.16
C GLY A 448 -23.12 -2.48 23.27
N LEU A 449 -23.56 -1.37 23.84
CA LEU A 449 -24.14 -0.24 23.12
C LEU A 449 -23.17 0.95 23.17
N VAL A 450 -22.76 1.43 21.99
CA VAL A 450 -21.99 2.66 21.87
C VAL A 450 -22.94 3.80 21.50
N VAL A 451 -22.87 4.90 22.23
CA VAL A 451 -23.68 6.12 21.99
C VAL A 451 -22.78 7.33 21.76
N MET A 452 -23.21 8.29 20.92
CA MET A 452 -22.43 9.49 20.62
C MET A 452 -22.16 10.33 21.88
N GLU A 453 -23.21 10.64 22.65
CA GLU A 453 -23.12 11.50 23.83
C GLU A 453 -23.51 10.75 25.09
N PRO A 454 -22.99 11.12 26.27
CA PRO A 454 -23.44 10.55 27.53
C PRO A 454 -24.95 10.72 27.72
N LEU A 455 -25.60 9.68 28.18
CA LEU A 455 -27.02 9.73 28.48
C LEU A 455 -27.27 10.55 29.74
N SER A 456 -28.39 11.30 29.81
CA SER A 456 -28.77 11.97 31.03
C SER A 456 -29.01 10.94 32.16
N GLU A 457 -28.77 11.32 33.42
CA GLU A 457 -28.90 10.41 34.59
C GLU A 457 -30.25 9.71 34.63
N ARG A 458 -31.35 10.42 34.34
CA ARG A 458 -32.71 9.84 34.29
C ARG A 458 -32.82 8.77 33.22
N LYS A 459 -32.22 9.02 32.06
CA LYS A 459 -32.24 8.08 30.93
C LYS A 459 -31.36 6.87 31.23
N MET A 460 -30.18 7.11 31.80
CA MET A 460 -29.24 6.05 32.17
C MET A 460 -29.87 5.10 33.20
N ARG A 461 -30.49 5.62 34.25
CA ARG A 461 -31.23 4.78 35.25
C ARG A 461 -32.31 3.89 34.61
N ASN A 462 -33.01 4.40 33.58
CA ASN A 462 -34.01 3.60 32.88
C ASN A 462 -33.36 2.49 32.04
N PHE A 463 -32.24 2.80 31.41
CA PHE A 463 -31.47 1.83 30.61
C PHE A 463 -30.84 0.77 31.48
N GLU A 464 -30.26 1.12 32.62
CA GLU A 464 -29.71 0.19 33.62
C GLU A 464 -30.75 -0.80 34.13
N LYS A 465 -31.99 -0.34 34.41
CA LYS A 465 -33.08 -1.22 34.77
C LYS A 465 -33.45 -2.23 33.70
N GLU A 466 -33.40 -1.84 32.45
CA GLU A 466 -33.69 -2.73 31.32
C GLU A 466 -32.52 -3.71 31.08
N MET A 467 -31.27 -3.20 31.13
CA MET A 467 -30.06 -4.02 30.97
C MET A 467 -29.89 -5.05 32.08
N ALA A 468 -30.24 -4.69 33.31
CA ALA A 468 -30.17 -5.61 34.45
C ALA A 468 -31.02 -6.89 34.28
N GLN A 469 -32.04 -6.87 33.41
CA GLN A 469 -32.83 -8.05 33.08
C GLN A 469 -32.05 -9.10 32.29
N ALA A 470 -30.93 -8.73 31.64
CA ALA A 470 -30.03 -9.67 30.97
C ALA A 470 -29.15 -10.46 31.97
N GLY A 471 -29.06 -10.00 33.22
CA GLY A 471 -28.26 -10.62 34.27
C GLY A 471 -26.77 -10.39 34.13
N ASP A 472 -25.98 -11.15 34.87
CA ASP A 472 -24.52 -11.10 34.88
C ASP A 472 -23.94 -12.40 34.30
N LEU A 473 -22.77 -12.27 33.70
CA LEU A 473 -21.90 -13.38 33.36
C LEU A 473 -20.87 -13.56 34.48
N GLU A 474 -20.85 -14.74 35.10
CA GLU A 474 -19.88 -15.03 36.16
C GLU A 474 -18.74 -15.88 35.61
N VAL A 475 -17.52 -15.40 35.79
CA VAL A 475 -16.30 -16.08 35.33
C VAL A 475 -15.23 -15.94 36.43
N ASN A 476 -14.73 -17.06 36.93
CA ASN A 476 -13.72 -17.12 38.01
C ASN A 476 -14.11 -16.30 39.26
N GLY A 477 -15.40 -16.32 39.65
CA GLY A 477 -15.91 -15.56 40.79
C GLY A 477 -16.06 -14.06 40.57
N MET A 478 -15.76 -13.55 39.38
CA MET A 478 -16.04 -12.17 38.99
C MET A 478 -17.34 -12.09 38.21
N LYS A 479 -18.11 -11.03 38.47
CA LYS A 479 -19.36 -10.74 37.77
C LYS A 479 -19.19 -9.64 36.74
N TYR A 480 -19.64 -9.89 35.55
CA TYR A 480 -19.64 -8.97 34.42
C TYR A 480 -21.07 -8.71 33.98
N SER A 481 -21.53 -7.46 33.98
CA SER A 481 -22.85 -7.16 33.43
C SER A 481 -22.92 -7.57 31.97
N ARG A 482 -23.88 -8.40 31.61
CA ARG A 482 -24.03 -8.92 30.24
C ARG A 482 -24.39 -7.85 29.23
N MET A 483 -24.97 -6.73 29.68
CA MET A 483 -25.23 -5.57 28.83
C MET A 483 -24.51 -4.34 29.39
N GLN A 484 -23.84 -3.60 28.53
CA GLN A 484 -23.06 -2.40 28.90
C GLN A 484 -23.26 -1.29 27.90
N ILE A 485 -23.06 -0.04 28.33
CA ILE A 485 -23.13 1.16 27.48
C ILE A 485 -21.84 1.96 27.68
N LEU A 486 -21.29 2.45 26.57
CA LEU A 486 -20.21 3.44 26.54
C LEU A 486 -20.60 4.61 25.62
N SER A 487 -20.27 5.81 26.03
CA SER A 487 -20.35 6.99 25.17
C SER A 487 -19.02 7.26 24.48
N VAL A 488 -19.06 7.96 23.36
CA VAL A 488 -17.84 8.38 22.63
C VAL A 488 -16.84 9.11 23.52
N PRO A 489 -17.22 10.08 24.39
CA PRO A 489 -16.28 10.70 25.32
C PRO A 489 -15.57 9.72 26.24
N GLN A 490 -16.28 8.71 26.77
CA GLN A 490 -15.69 7.67 27.61
C GLN A 490 -14.68 6.83 26.81
N ILE A 491 -15.05 6.43 25.59
CA ILE A 491 -14.17 5.69 24.69
C ILE A 491 -12.90 6.49 24.39
N LEU A 492 -13.02 7.79 24.11
CA LEU A 492 -11.89 8.69 23.85
C LEU A 492 -11.02 8.90 25.12
N ALA A 493 -11.62 8.82 26.30
CA ALA A 493 -10.89 8.83 27.57
C ALA A 493 -10.18 7.49 27.88
N GLY A 494 -10.31 6.49 27.00
CA GLY A 494 -9.67 5.18 27.15
C GLY A 494 -10.52 4.12 27.84
N GLU A 495 -11.78 4.40 28.18
CA GLU A 495 -12.68 3.38 28.75
C GLU A 495 -13.01 2.30 27.72
N ARG A 496 -13.20 1.07 28.23
CA ARG A 496 -13.52 -0.12 27.43
C ARG A 496 -14.64 -0.90 28.09
N PHE A 497 -15.33 -1.72 27.30
CA PHE A 497 -16.27 -2.69 27.87
C PHE A 497 -15.55 -3.69 28.76
N LEU A 498 -16.16 -4.03 29.89
CA LEU A 498 -15.63 -5.01 30.81
C LEU A 498 -15.98 -6.42 30.32
N THR A 499 -14.97 -7.16 29.89
CA THR A 499 -15.09 -8.56 29.47
C THR A 499 -14.17 -9.45 30.30
N PRO A 500 -14.45 -10.77 30.47
CA PRO A 500 -13.65 -11.66 31.30
C PRO A 500 -12.17 -11.73 30.97
N SER A 501 -11.81 -11.76 29.70
CA SER A 501 -10.48 -11.54 29.19
C SER A 501 -10.62 -11.02 27.78
N VAL A 502 -9.85 -10.01 27.40
CA VAL A 502 -9.82 -9.55 26.01
C VAL A 502 -8.75 -10.38 25.30
N ALA A 503 -9.15 -11.18 24.34
CA ALA A 503 -8.19 -11.76 23.39
C ALA A 503 -7.53 -10.60 22.63
N LYS A 504 -6.34 -10.18 23.08
CA LYS A 504 -5.52 -9.20 22.33
C LYS A 504 -5.01 -9.92 21.09
N GLY A 505 -5.72 -9.79 19.99
CA GLY A 505 -5.31 -10.34 18.71
C GLY A 505 -3.93 -9.80 18.34
N ARG A 506 -2.91 -10.64 18.31
CA ARG A 506 -1.71 -10.36 17.52
C ARG A 506 -2.14 -10.47 16.07
N SER A 507 -1.92 -9.42 15.30
CA SER A 507 -2.09 -9.46 13.85
C SER A 507 -1.02 -10.36 13.23
N SER A 508 -1.28 -11.67 13.21
CA SER A 508 -0.58 -12.58 12.32
C SER A 508 -1.51 -12.84 11.14
N ILE A 509 -1.33 -12.06 10.08
CA ILE A 509 -2.06 -12.24 8.84
C ILE A 509 -1.39 -13.41 8.12
N LYS A 510 -1.99 -14.60 8.20
CA LYS A 510 -1.62 -15.71 7.33
C LYS A 510 -2.43 -15.60 6.04
N GLU A 511 -1.75 -15.67 4.90
CA GLU A 511 -2.45 -15.90 3.62
C GLU A 511 -3.31 -17.15 3.75
N PRO A 512 -4.53 -17.16 3.18
CA PRO A 512 -5.27 -18.41 3.07
C PRO A 512 -4.39 -19.40 2.28
N MET A 513 -4.01 -20.50 2.92
CA MET A 513 -3.47 -21.65 2.18
C MET A 513 -4.53 -22.01 1.14
N LEU A 514 -4.17 -21.94 -0.13
CA LEU A 514 -4.94 -22.55 -1.20
C LEU A 514 -5.26 -23.98 -0.75
N PRO A 515 -6.52 -24.43 -0.76
CA PRO A 515 -6.80 -25.83 -0.54
C PRO A 515 -6.00 -26.61 -1.58
N LEU A 516 -5.13 -27.50 -1.11
CA LEU A 516 -4.58 -28.56 -1.92
C LEU A 516 -5.80 -29.27 -2.53
N ALA A 517 -6.03 -29.04 -3.82
CA ALA A 517 -6.95 -29.85 -4.58
C ALA A 517 -6.38 -31.27 -4.53
N LEU A 518 -6.99 -32.12 -3.67
CA LEU A 518 -6.81 -33.54 -3.73
C LEU A 518 -7.41 -34.04 -5.04
N THR A 519 -6.55 -34.62 -5.88
CA THR A 519 -6.75 -35.43 -7.08
C THR A 519 -7.31 -34.71 -8.29
#